data_1fc671298ad5572c39cbf714b0e3f072
#
_entry.id   1fc671298ad5572c39cbf714b0e3f072
#
_cell.length_a   1.000
_cell.length_b   1.000
_cell.length_c   1.000
_cell.angle_alpha   90.00
_cell.angle_beta   90.00
_cell.angle_gamma   90.00
#
_symmetry.space_group_name_H-M   'P 1'
#
loop_
_entity.id
_entity.type
_entity.pdbx_description
1 polymer ?
#
loop_
_entity_poly.entity_id
_entity_poly.type
_entity_poly.pdbx_seq_one_letter_code
_entity_poly.pdbx_strand_id
1 'polypeptide(L)'
;MGEVRNAVVVILLMLAVSAKAQTEPEYRLEVGGGIGMVSYEGDFNSNIFKNPQPMFSLLAKYRFNPRMALAMNVSYGTLKGSAKDVSSYVPEEWANYDFTKNIGDVGLRLEWNFWPFGTGMEYRGAKRLTPYIFVGLGTTVFKSDKTQLTMNMPIGIGVKYKAADRVNMALEWAMHFSNTDRLDDVSDPYGIKSSGLFKNTDCYSQLRLSVTYDLWAKCKICHNDRD
;
A
#
# COMPACT_ATOMS: atom_id res chain seq x y z
N MET A 1 -19.99 -11.71 15.78
CA MET A 1 -19.79 -10.24 15.92
C MET A 1 -18.99 -9.87 17.18
N GLY A 2 -19.06 -10.57 18.30
CA GLY A 2 -18.30 -10.26 19.52
C GLY A 2 -16.79 -10.46 19.39
N GLU A 3 -16.33 -11.54 18.79
CA GLU A 3 -14.91 -11.85 18.65
C GLU A 3 -14.14 -10.85 17.78
N VAL A 4 -14.72 -10.41 16.66
CA VAL A 4 -14.10 -9.41 15.78
C VAL A 4 -13.98 -8.07 16.50
N ARG A 5 -15.00 -7.67 17.26
CA ARG A 5 -14.97 -6.46 18.08
C ARG A 5 -13.87 -6.52 19.14
N ASN A 6 -13.73 -7.67 19.82
CA ASN A 6 -12.70 -7.85 20.84
C ASN A 6 -11.29 -7.87 20.21
N ALA A 7 -11.09 -8.49 19.06
CA ALA A 7 -9.83 -8.46 18.33
C ALA A 7 -9.44 -7.03 17.90
N VAL A 8 -10.38 -6.26 17.39
CA VAL A 8 -10.15 -4.83 17.02
C VAL A 8 -9.78 -3.99 18.25
N VAL A 9 -10.45 -4.19 19.38
CA VAL A 9 -10.15 -3.48 20.64
C VAL A 9 -8.76 -3.84 21.15
N VAL A 10 -8.35 -5.13 21.11
CA VAL A 10 -7.00 -5.56 21.50
C VAL A 10 -5.94 -4.95 20.58
N ILE A 11 -6.17 -4.91 19.28
CA ILE A 11 -5.25 -4.27 18.31
C ILE A 11 -5.13 -2.76 18.60
N LEU A 12 -6.24 -2.08 18.86
CA LEU A 12 -6.25 -0.66 19.21
C LEU A 12 -5.54 -0.39 20.54
N LEU A 13 -5.70 -1.27 21.53
CA LEU A 13 -4.99 -1.17 22.81
C LEU A 13 -3.48 -1.41 22.65
N MET A 14 -3.06 -2.39 21.85
CA MET A 14 -1.64 -2.61 21.55
C MET A 14 -1.03 -1.41 20.82
N LEU A 15 -1.76 -0.78 19.90
CA LEU A 15 -1.36 0.45 19.22
C LEU A 15 -1.20 1.62 20.20
N ALA A 16 -2.12 1.77 21.15
CA ALA A 16 -2.11 2.85 22.15
C ALA A 16 -0.96 2.73 23.18
N VAL A 17 -0.64 1.50 23.61
CA VAL A 17 0.47 1.25 24.58
C VAL A 17 1.81 1.53 23.93
N SER A 18 2.00 1.26 22.66
CA SER A 18 3.23 1.51 21.93
C SER A 18 3.53 3.00 21.72
N ALA A 19 2.53 3.86 21.80
CA ALA A 19 2.69 5.30 21.53
C ALA A 19 3.42 6.08 22.65
N LYS A 20 3.41 5.59 23.88
CA LYS A 20 3.96 6.34 25.03
C LYS A 20 5.46 6.16 25.33
N ALA A 21 6.13 5.22 24.67
CA ALA A 21 7.54 4.87 24.96
C ALA A 21 8.53 5.29 23.86
N GLN A 22 8.16 6.20 22.96
CA GLN A 22 8.93 6.38 21.74
C GLN A 22 9.62 7.73 21.68
N THR A 23 10.94 7.67 21.46
CA THR A 23 11.77 8.82 21.11
C THR A 23 11.20 9.52 19.87
N GLU A 24 11.32 10.82 19.80
CA GLU A 24 10.88 11.61 18.66
C GLU A 24 11.64 11.26 17.38
N PRO A 25 10.98 11.35 16.19
CA PRO A 25 11.65 11.11 14.93
C PRO A 25 12.67 12.22 14.63
N GLU A 26 13.78 11.87 13.99
CA GLU A 26 14.81 12.82 13.57
C GLU A 26 14.27 13.83 12.53
N TYR A 27 13.37 13.37 11.68
CA TYR A 27 12.70 14.14 10.63
C TYR A 27 11.22 13.80 10.63
N ARG A 28 10.37 14.80 10.47
CA ARG A 28 8.91 14.59 10.52
C ARG A 28 8.27 14.36 9.16
N LEU A 29 8.77 15.02 8.13
CA LEU A 29 8.21 14.91 6.78
C LEU A 29 9.19 14.19 5.86
N GLU A 30 8.67 13.30 5.04
CA GLU A 30 9.40 12.57 4.01
C GLU A 30 8.62 12.68 2.71
N VAL A 31 9.28 13.10 1.62
CA VAL A 31 8.67 13.23 0.30
C VAL A 31 9.54 12.56 -0.75
N GLY A 32 8.92 12.01 -1.77
CA GLY A 32 9.66 11.37 -2.84
C GLY A 32 8.79 10.69 -3.87
N GLY A 33 9.40 9.79 -4.61
CA GLY A 33 8.74 9.04 -5.67
C GLY A 33 9.24 7.62 -5.75
N GLY A 34 8.55 6.83 -6.55
CA GLY A 34 8.88 5.43 -6.79
C GLY A 34 8.46 4.98 -8.16
N ILE A 35 9.12 3.94 -8.59
CA ILE A 35 8.80 3.18 -9.79
C ILE A 35 8.49 1.74 -9.38
N GLY A 36 7.69 1.06 -10.17
CA GLY A 36 7.32 -0.30 -9.83
C GLY A 36 6.52 -0.98 -10.90
N MET A 37 5.87 -2.04 -10.49
CA MET A 37 5.00 -2.83 -11.32
C MET A 37 3.65 -2.99 -10.63
N VAL A 38 2.59 -3.00 -11.42
CA VAL A 38 1.24 -3.33 -10.99
C VAL A 38 0.74 -4.52 -11.78
N SER A 39 0.09 -5.47 -11.10
CA SER A 39 -0.52 -6.66 -11.71
C SER A 39 -1.97 -6.76 -11.27
N TYR A 40 -2.86 -7.03 -12.22
CA TYR A 40 -4.27 -7.32 -11.95
C TYR A 40 -4.42 -8.73 -11.35
N GLU A 41 -5.36 -8.88 -10.44
CA GLU A 41 -5.79 -10.15 -9.86
C GLU A 41 -7.31 -10.17 -9.74
N GLY A 42 -7.93 -11.10 -10.43
CA GLY A 42 -9.37 -11.26 -10.51
C GLY A 42 -9.73 -12.36 -11.51
N ASP A 43 -10.88 -12.22 -12.14
CA ASP A 43 -11.45 -13.25 -13.00
C ASP A 43 -10.56 -13.64 -14.18
N PHE A 44 -9.74 -12.72 -14.70
CA PHE A 44 -8.87 -12.93 -15.87
C PHE A 44 -7.37 -12.97 -15.55
N ASN A 45 -7.00 -13.12 -14.31
CA ASN A 45 -5.63 -13.41 -13.89
C ASN A 45 -5.59 -13.98 -12.47
N SER A 46 -5.10 -15.19 -12.33
CA SER A 46 -4.98 -15.89 -11.04
C SER A 46 -3.56 -15.87 -10.46
N ASN A 47 -2.61 -15.15 -11.08
CA ASN A 47 -1.20 -15.16 -10.66
C ASN A 47 -0.68 -13.75 -10.48
N ILE A 48 -0.27 -13.43 -9.26
CA ILE A 48 0.26 -12.14 -8.78
C ILE A 48 1.38 -11.56 -9.66
N PHE A 49 2.17 -12.41 -10.28
CA PHE A 49 3.34 -12.01 -11.07
C PHE A 49 3.13 -12.13 -12.58
N LYS A 50 1.91 -12.36 -13.03
CA LYS A 50 1.60 -12.48 -14.44
C LYS A 50 1.18 -11.11 -14.99
N ASN A 51 1.65 -10.80 -16.20
CA ASN A 51 1.38 -9.53 -16.89
C ASN A 51 1.71 -8.24 -16.08
N PRO A 52 2.85 -8.16 -15.34
CA PRO A 52 3.19 -6.97 -14.61
C PRO A 52 3.38 -5.79 -15.57
N GLN A 53 2.75 -4.66 -15.26
CA GLN A 53 2.83 -3.43 -16.04
C GLN A 53 3.54 -2.34 -15.25
N PRO A 54 4.26 -1.42 -15.90
CA PRO A 54 4.99 -0.36 -15.22
C PRO A 54 4.05 0.58 -14.47
N MET A 55 4.53 1.07 -13.32
CA MET A 55 3.84 2.00 -12.45
C MET A 55 4.80 3.08 -11.93
N PHE A 56 4.29 4.30 -11.81
CA PHE A 56 4.96 5.43 -11.17
C PHE A 56 4.17 5.86 -9.93
N SER A 57 4.87 6.40 -8.93
CA SER A 57 4.23 6.87 -7.71
C SER A 57 4.92 8.07 -7.10
N LEU A 58 4.13 8.91 -6.42
CA LEU A 58 4.58 9.98 -5.54
C LEU A 58 4.17 9.66 -4.11
N LEU A 59 5.00 10.03 -3.16
CA LEU A 59 4.88 9.71 -1.76
C LEU A 59 5.12 10.94 -0.90
N ALA A 60 4.26 11.15 0.07
CA ALA A 60 4.47 12.09 1.16
C ALA A 60 4.14 11.36 2.47
N LYS A 61 5.08 11.36 3.43
CA LYS A 61 4.92 10.64 4.69
C LYS A 61 5.14 11.58 5.86
N TYR A 62 4.27 11.55 6.83
CA TYR A 62 4.42 12.23 8.10
C TYR A 62 4.72 11.21 9.19
N ARG A 63 5.87 11.34 9.85
CA ARG A 63 6.29 10.46 10.95
C ARG A 63 5.81 11.01 12.29
N PHE A 64 4.99 10.24 12.96
CA PHE A 64 4.60 10.52 14.34
C PHE A 64 5.74 10.20 15.30
N ASN A 65 6.42 9.09 15.05
CA ASN A 65 7.54 8.58 15.82
C ASN A 65 8.41 7.67 14.93
N PRO A 66 9.56 7.15 15.40
CA PRO A 66 10.44 6.28 14.61
C PRO A 66 9.79 4.97 14.13
N ARG A 67 8.64 4.57 14.72
CA ARG A 67 7.94 3.34 14.36
C ARG A 67 6.67 3.57 13.56
N MET A 68 6.06 4.76 13.63
CA MET A 68 4.76 5.01 13.01
C MET A 68 4.81 6.21 12.08
N ALA A 69 4.21 6.06 10.91
CA ALA A 69 4.04 7.14 9.95
C ALA A 69 2.67 7.04 9.25
N LEU A 70 2.13 8.20 8.92
CA LEU A 70 1.02 8.32 7.98
C LEU A 70 1.59 8.67 6.62
N ALA A 71 1.29 7.89 5.61
CA ALA A 71 1.76 8.09 4.25
C ALA A 71 0.59 8.36 3.30
N MET A 72 0.72 9.40 2.49
CA MET A 72 -0.10 9.65 1.32
C MET A 72 0.64 9.10 0.10
N ASN A 73 -0.08 8.39 -0.74
CA ASN A 73 0.42 7.79 -1.96
C ASN A 73 -0.44 8.23 -3.13
N VAL A 74 0.21 8.61 -4.23
CA VAL A 74 -0.44 8.81 -5.53
C VAL A 74 0.30 7.95 -6.52
N SER A 75 -0.38 7.06 -7.22
CA SER A 75 0.24 6.19 -8.22
C SER A 75 -0.54 6.19 -9.53
N TYR A 76 0.18 5.93 -10.61
CA TYR A 76 -0.37 5.79 -11.95
C TYR A 76 0.29 4.58 -12.62
N GLY A 77 -0.51 3.72 -13.22
CA GLY A 77 -0.05 2.52 -13.89
C GLY A 77 -1.09 1.96 -14.85
N THR A 78 -0.77 0.81 -15.43
CA THR A 78 -1.64 0.10 -16.37
C THR A 78 -1.97 -1.29 -15.82
N LEU A 79 -3.23 -1.68 -15.80
CA LEU A 79 -3.66 -3.05 -15.53
C LEU A 79 -3.87 -3.79 -16.84
N LYS A 80 -3.45 -5.05 -16.89
CA LYS A 80 -3.66 -5.95 -18.02
C LYS A 80 -4.09 -7.33 -17.52
N GLY A 81 -5.12 -7.88 -18.13
CA GLY A 81 -5.59 -9.24 -17.90
C GLY A 81 -5.97 -9.92 -19.21
N SER A 82 -5.91 -11.25 -19.21
CA SER A 82 -6.25 -12.09 -20.36
C SER A 82 -6.91 -13.38 -19.89
N ALA A 83 -8.02 -13.75 -20.54
CA ALA A 83 -8.68 -15.03 -20.28
C ALA A 83 -7.77 -16.24 -20.52
N LYS A 84 -6.75 -16.11 -21.38
CA LYS A 84 -5.75 -17.17 -21.66
C LYS A 84 -4.79 -17.39 -20.49
N ASP A 85 -4.78 -16.47 -19.52
CA ASP A 85 -3.88 -16.50 -18.39
C ASP A 85 -4.49 -17.17 -17.15
N VAL A 86 -5.76 -17.56 -17.23
CA VAL A 86 -6.50 -18.26 -16.19
C VAL A 86 -6.31 -19.77 -16.32
N SER A 87 -6.02 -20.44 -15.21
CA SER A 87 -5.87 -21.90 -15.16
C SER A 87 -7.21 -22.63 -14.95
N SER A 88 -8.28 -21.90 -14.65
CA SER A 88 -9.62 -22.42 -14.43
C SER A 88 -10.45 -22.39 -15.72
N TYR A 89 -11.60 -23.07 -15.71
CA TYR A 89 -12.57 -22.99 -16.77
C TYR A 89 -13.05 -21.55 -16.96
N VAL A 90 -12.93 -21.04 -18.17
CA VAL A 90 -13.51 -19.76 -18.60
C VAL A 90 -14.66 -20.07 -19.55
N PRO A 91 -15.86 -19.49 -19.35
CA PRO A 91 -16.97 -19.65 -20.28
C PRO A 91 -16.57 -19.28 -21.72
N GLU A 92 -17.07 -20.00 -22.72
CA GLU A 92 -16.70 -19.80 -24.13
C GLU A 92 -16.89 -18.36 -24.62
N GLU A 93 -17.88 -17.67 -24.06
CA GLU A 93 -18.19 -16.26 -24.32
C GLU A 93 -16.99 -15.33 -23.97
N TRP A 94 -16.19 -15.66 -22.96
CA TRP A 94 -15.06 -14.88 -22.46
C TRP A 94 -13.70 -15.50 -22.78
N ALA A 95 -13.63 -16.62 -23.49
CA ALA A 95 -12.40 -17.38 -23.74
C ALA A 95 -11.28 -16.59 -24.45
N ASN A 96 -11.60 -15.52 -25.17
CA ASN A 96 -10.66 -14.66 -25.88
C ASN A 96 -10.67 -13.22 -25.35
N TYR A 97 -11.16 -13.00 -24.13
CA TYR A 97 -11.24 -11.67 -23.56
C TYR A 97 -9.87 -11.20 -23.08
N ASP A 98 -9.45 -10.03 -23.53
CA ASP A 98 -8.24 -9.34 -23.13
C ASP A 98 -8.59 -7.89 -22.80
N PHE A 99 -8.03 -7.36 -21.71
CA PHE A 99 -8.20 -5.95 -21.39
C PHE A 99 -6.88 -5.28 -21.01
N THR A 100 -6.82 -3.98 -21.25
CA THR A 100 -5.73 -3.12 -20.82
C THR A 100 -6.32 -1.78 -20.38
N LYS A 101 -6.10 -1.39 -19.12
CA LYS A 101 -6.66 -0.19 -18.52
C LYS A 101 -5.63 0.61 -17.76
N ASN A 102 -5.67 1.93 -17.94
CA ASN A 102 -4.91 2.83 -17.10
C ASN A 102 -5.66 3.08 -15.80
N ILE A 103 -4.93 3.02 -14.70
CA ILE A 103 -5.43 3.30 -13.37
C ILE A 103 -4.65 4.43 -12.71
N GLY A 104 -5.35 5.28 -11.99
CA GLY A 104 -4.78 6.22 -11.03
C GLY A 104 -5.25 5.85 -9.64
N ASP A 105 -4.36 5.83 -8.66
CA ASP A 105 -4.68 5.50 -7.29
C ASP A 105 -4.22 6.61 -6.35
N VAL A 106 -5.06 7.00 -5.41
CA VAL A 106 -4.75 7.95 -4.35
C VAL A 106 -5.17 7.33 -3.03
N GLY A 107 -4.25 7.22 -2.08
CA GLY A 107 -4.53 6.59 -0.80
C GLY A 107 -3.77 7.20 0.37
N LEU A 108 -4.34 6.98 1.55
CA LEU A 108 -3.72 7.23 2.83
C LEU A 108 -3.49 5.89 3.53
N ARG A 109 -2.30 5.69 4.07
CA ARG A 109 -1.93 4.46 4.75
C ARG A 109 -1.16 4.74 6.03
N LEU A 110 -1.43 3.93 7.05
CA LEU A 110 -0.69 3.91 8.29
C LEU A 110 0.44 2.87 8.15
N GLU A 111 1.67 3.29 8.39
CA GLU A 111 2.86 2.44 8.33
C GLU A 111 3.37 2.15 9.74
N TRP A 112 3.73 0.89 10.01
CA TRP A 112 4.31 0.44 11.26
C TRP A 112 5.65 -0.22 11.02
N ASN A 113 6.74 0.40 11.52
CA ASN A 113 8.09 -0.12 11.46
C ASN A 113 8.36 -1.08 12.62
N PHE A 114 8.92 -2.26 12.33
CA PHE A 114 9.26 -3.24 13.37
C PHE A 114 10.41 -2.75 14.26
N TRP A 115 11.35 -2.00 13.68
CA TRP A 115 12.43 -1.36 14.42
C TRP A 115 12.33 0.16 14.29
N PRO A 116 12.82 0.92 15.32
CA PRO A 116 12.90 2.37 15.22
C PRO A 116 13.75 2.78 14.03
N PHE A 117 13.17 3.51 13.08
CA PHE A 117 13.83 3.89 11.83
C PHE A 117 14.53 5.24 11.96
N GLY A 118 15.84 5.31 11.65
CA GLY A 118 16.62 6.53 11.73
C GLY A 118 18.04 6.38 11.19
N THR A 119 18.93 7.32 11.55
CA THR A 119 20.32 7.38 11.03
C THR A 119 21.23 6.25 11.53
N GLY A 120 20.72 5.35 12.37
CA GLY A 120 21.48 4.22 12.89
C GLY A 120 22.35 4.58 14.09
N MET A 121 21.99 5.62 14.83
CA MET A 121 22.64 5.94 16.12
C MET A 121 22.15 4.97 17.19
N GLU A 122 22.98 3.98 17.54
CA GLU A 122 22.61 2.88 18.46
C GLU A 122 22.18 3.37 19.84
N TYR A 123 22.80 4.45 20.36
CA TYR A 123 22.43 5.05 21.66
C TYR A 123 21.00 5.62 21.66
N ARG A 124 20.37 5.83 20.49
CA ARG A 124 18.97 6.22 20.33
C ARG A 124 18.08 5.06 19.95
N GLY A 125 18.62 3.85 19.81
CA GLY A 125 17.88 2.67 19.38
C GLY A 125 17.41 2.72 17.92
N ALA A 126 17.86 3.69 17.12
CA ALA A 126 17.47 3.83 15.73
C ALA A 126 18.29 2.90 14.83
N LYS A 127 17.63 2.26 13.86
CA LYS A 127 18.25 1.38 12.87
C LYS A 127 18.08 1.97 11.47
N ARG A 128 19.12 1.80 10.64
CA ARG A 128 19.07 2.22 9.23
C ARG A 128 18.18 1.35 8.37
N LEU A 129 17.96 0.10 8.77
CA LEU A 129 17.12 -0.86 8.07
C LEU A 129 15.96 -1.27 8.96
N THR A 130 14.74 -1.29 8.41
CA THR A 130 13.57 -1.79 9.12
C THR A 130 12.57 -2.42 8.14
N PRO A 131 12.10 -3.63 8.41
CA PRO A 131 10.87 -4.10 7.80
C PRO A 131 9.69 -3.34 8.41
N TYR A 132 8.60 -3.24 7.64
CA TYR A 132 7.38 -2.59 8.07
C TYR A 132 6.16 -3.19 7.38
N ILE A 133 5.02 -2.99 8.01
CA ILE A 133 3.71 -3.32 7.48
C ILE A 133 2.91 -2.04 7.32
N PHE A 134 1.93 -2.06 6.46
CA PHE A 134 1.00 -0.95 6.32
C PHE A 134 -0.40 -1.40 5.93
N VAL A 135 -1.36 -0.61 6.31
CA VAL A 135 -2.76 -0.73 5.94
C VAL A 135 -3.32 0.67 5.69
N GLY A 136 -4.25 0.79 4.76
CA GLY A 136 -4.80 2.09 4.43
C GLY A 136 -6.17 2.04 3.78
N LEU A 137 -6.60 3.21 3.34
CA LEU A 137 -7.79 3.41 2.52
C LEU A 137 -7.39 4.28 1.33
N GLY A 138 -7.91 3.95 0.19
CA GLY A 138 -7.63 4.67 -1.05
C GLY A 138 -8.80 4.68 -2.00
N THR A 139 -8.57 5.34 -3.11
CA THR A 139 -9.51 5.46 -4.20
C THR A 139 -8.77 5.21 -5.51
N THR A 140 -9.26 4.27 -6.28
CA THR A 140 -8.76 3.97 -7.63
C THR A 140 -9.69 4.60 -8.66
N VAL A 141 -9.11 5.35 -9.57
CA VAL A 141 -9.80 5.92 -10.75
C VAL A 141 -9.35 5.14 -11.97
N PHE A 142 -10.27 4.66 -12.75
CA PHE A 142 -9.99 3.94 -13.99
C PHE A 142 -10.97 4.35 -15.09
N LYS A 143 -10.55 4.18 -16.35
CA LYS A 143 -11.37 4.50 -17.50
C LYS A 143 -11.87 3.21 -18.12
N SER A 144 -13.19 3.05 -18.08
CA SER A 144 -13.98 2.14 -18.91
C SER A 144 -14.68 2.99 -19.98
N ASP A 145 -15.91 2.71 -20.36
CA ASP A 145 -16.73 3.60 -21.19
C ASP A 145 -16.88 5.00 -20.57
N LYS A 146 -16.91 5.04 -19.23
CA LYS A 146 -16.91 6.28 -18.44
C LYS A 146 -15.80 6.19 -17.39
N THR A 147 -15.33 7.35 -16.93
CA THR A 147 -14.43 7.41 -15.77
C THR A 147 -15.16 6.86 -14.55
N GLN A 148 -14.65 5.79 -13.98
CA GLN A 148 -15.17 5.16 -12.77
C GLN A 148 -14.21 5.39 -11.60
N LEU A 149 -14.78 5.46 -10.41
CA LEU A 149 -14.08 5.65 -9.16
C LEU A 149 -14.50 4.56 -8.20
N THR A 150 -13.54 3.86 -7.62
CA THR A 150 -13.79 2.83 -6.61
C THR A 150 -12.93 3.02 -5.39
N MET A 151 -13.45 2.65 -4.23
CA MET A 151 -12.66 2.60 -3.01
C MET A 151 -11.80 1.33 -3.00
N ASN A 152 -10.59 1.43 -2.45
CA ASN A 152 -9.73 0.31 -2.21
C ASN A 152 -9.13 0.33 -0.81
N MET A 153 -8.68 -0.83 -0.35
CA MET A 153 -7.97 -1.01 0.90
C MET A 153 -6.59 -1.61 0.62
N PRO A 154 -5.52 -0.80 0.58
CA PRO A 154 -4.17 -1.30 0.47
C PRO A 154 -3.70 -1.94 1.77
N ILE A 155 -3.17 -3.15 1.67
CA ILE A 155 -2.46 -3.86 2.75
C ILE A 155 -1.14 -4.32 2.18
N GLY A 156 -0.04 -4.11 2.91
CA GLY A 156 1.25 -4.50 2.38
C GLY A 156 2.36 -4.57 3.41
N ILE A 157 3.48 -5.02 2.89
CA ILE A 157 4.74 -5.16 3.62
C ILE A 157 5.85 -4.48 2.85
N GLY A 158 6.90 -4.12 3.54
CA GLY A 158 8.08 -3.55 2.89
C GLY A 158 9.30 -3.54 3.77
N VAL A 159 10.39 -3.13 3.18
CA VAL A 159 11.66 -2.90 3.86
C VAL A 159 12.14 -1.50 3.51
N LYS A 160 12.51 -0.74 4.53
CA LYS A 160 13.10 0.60 4.40
C LYS A 160 14.57 0.56 4.75
N TYR A 161 15.35 1.28 3.98
CA TYR A 161 16.77 1.49 4.22
C TYR A 161 17.12 2.97 4.15
N LYS A 162 17.82 3.46 5.16
CA LYS A 162 18.33 4.84 5.21
C LYS A 162 19.68 4.90 4.54
N ALA A 163 19.69 5.30 3.27
CA ALA A 163 20.88 5.32 2.43
C ALA A 163 21.85 6.45 2.82
N ALA A 164 21.29 7.61 3.18
CA ALA A 164 22.04 8.77 3.70
C ALA A 164 21.22 9.46 4.81
N ASP A 165 21.78 10.50 5.45
CA ASP A 165 21.12 11.19 6.57
C ASP A 165 19.71 11.68 6.25
N ARG A 166 19.45 12.01 5.00
CA ARG A 166 18.14 12.51 4.53
C ARG A 166 17.55 11.70 3.40
N VAL A 167 18.22 10.64 2.94
CA VAL A 167 17.76 9.83 1.80
C VAL A 167 17.34 8.45 2.31
N ASN A 168 16.12 8.09 2.00
CA ASN A 168 15.56 6.78 2.30
C ASN A 168 15.22 6.04 1.01
N MET A 169 15.40 4.74 1.03
CA MET A 169 14.95 3.82 0.00
C MET A 169 13.98 2.83 0.60
N ALA A 170 12.97 2.43 -0.14
CA ALA A 170 12.06 1.38 0.31
C ALA A 170 11.64 0.48 -0.85
N LEU A 171 11.60 -0.81 -0.57
CA LEU A 171 10.97 -1.81 -1.41
C LEU A 171 9.69 -2.27 -0.73
N GLU A 172 8.58 -2.18 -1.43
CA GLU A 172 7.22 -2.44 -0.92
C GLU A 172 6.47 -3.38 -1.84
N TRP A 173 5.71 -4.27 -1.25
CA TRP A 173 4.68 -5.05 -1.94
C TRP A 173 3.34 -4.82 -1.26
N ALA A 174 2.33 -4.48 -2.03
CA ALA A 174 0.98 -4.18 -1.58
C ALA A 174 -0.07 -4.93 -2.38
N MET A 175 -1.11 -5.40 -1.70
CA MET A 175 -2.37 -5.82 -2.29
C MET A 175 -3.41 -4.74 -2.07
N HIS A 176 -4.09 -4.35 -3.13
CA HIS A 176 -5.20 -3.41 -3.12
C HIS A 176 -6.50 -4.16 -3.31
N PHE A 177 -7.28 -4.28 -2.26
CA PHE A 177 -8.61 -4.90 -2.28
C PHE A 177 -9.62 -3.84 -2.71
N SER A 178 -10.14 -3.96 -3.92
CA SER A 178 -11.14 -3.05 -4.47
C SER A 178 -12.55 -3.40 -3.94
N ASN A 179 -13.41 -2.41 -3.84
CA ASN A 179 -14.83 -2.63 -3.51
C ASN A 179 -15.70 -2.76 -4.77
N THR A 180 -15.10 -3.09 -5.90
CA THR A 180 -15.81 -3.28 -7.17
C THR A 180 -15.36 -4.55 -7.86
N ASP A 181 -16.25 -5.13 -8.62
CA ASP A 181 -16.08 -6.29 -9.52
C ASP A 181 -16.10 -5.82 -10.98
N ARG A 182 -15.58 -4.63 -11.27
CA ARG A 182 -15.63 -4.02 -12.60
C ARG A 182 -14.31 -3.39 -13.04
N LEU A 183 -13.23 -3.75 -12.41
CA LEU A 183 -11.91 -3.28 -12.84
C LEU A 183 -11.55 -3.84 -14.21
N ASP A 184 -12.10 -5.00 -14.58
CA ASP A 184 -11.94 -5.67 -15.85
C ASP A 184 -13.10 -5.45 -16.86
N ASP A 185 -14.13 -4.65 -16.51
CA ASP A 185 -15.39 -4.39 -17.26
C ASP A 185 -16.38 -5.55 -17.28
N VAL A 186 -16.10 -6.66 -16.62
CA VAL A 186 -16.98 -7.81 -16.52
C VAL A 186 -17.51 -7.90 -15.09
N SER A 187 -18.77 -8.19 -14.92
CA SER A 187 -19.38 -8.46 -13.62
C SER A 187 -19.74 -9.93 -13.54
N ASP A 188 -19.15 -10.66 -12.60
CA ASP A 188 -19.49 -12.06 -12.30
C ASP A 188 -19.56 -12.97 -13.55
N PRO A 189 -18.43 -13.15 -14.29
CA PRO A 189 -18.43 -13.97 -15.51
C PRO A 189 -18.74 -15.44 -15.23
N TYR A 190 -18.63 -15.89 -14.00
CA TYR A 190 -18.86 -17.28 -13.58
C TYR A 190 -20.25 -17.51 -12.99
N GLY A 191 -21.07 -16.46 -12.77
CA GLY A 191 -22.40 -16.56 -12.17
C GLY A 191 -22.40 -17.09 -10.74
N ILE A 192 -21.30 -16.92 -10.00
CA ILE A 192 -21.14 -17.42 -8.64
C ILE A 192 -21.65 -16.38 -7.65
N LYS A 193 -22.82 -16.63 -7.06
CA LYS A 193 -23.32 -15.79 -5.96
C LYS A 193 -22.34 -15.82 -4.79
N SER A 194 -21.59 -14.75 -4.62
CA SER A 194 -20.66 -14.64 -3.52
C SER A 194 -21.37 -14.17 -2.23
N SER A 195 -20.92 -14.73 -1.11
CA SER A 195 -21.31 -14.29 0.23
C SER A 195 -20.05 -13.94 1.03
N GLY A 196 -19.82 -12.66 1.28
CA GLY A 196 -18.68 -12.20 2.09
C GLY A 196 -18.15 -10.82 1.68
N LEU A 197 -17.40 -10.18 2.58
CA LEU A 197 -16.93 -8.79 2.42
C LEU A 197 -15.88 -8.62 1.29
N PHE A 198 -15.21 -9.67 0.82
CA PHE A 198 -14.14 -9.64 -0.16
C PHE A 198 -14.21 -10.79 -1.17
N LYS A 199 -15.38 -11.38 -1.35
CA LYS A 199 -15.60 -12.40 -2.37
C LYS A 199 -16.09 -11.76 -3.66
N ASN A 200 -15.53 -12.15 -4.80
CA ASN A 200 -15.79 -11.60 -6.13
C ASN A 200 -15.53 -10.10 -6.27
N THR A 201 -14.51 -9.56 -5.62
CA THR A 201 -14.04 -8.20 -5.88
C THR A 201 -12.67 -8.28 -6.49
N ASP A 202 -12.45 -7.48 -7.52
CA ASP A 202 -11.17 -7.37 -8.16
C ASP A 202 -10.11 -6.83 -7.21
N CYS A 203 -8.92 -7.39 -7.32
CA CYS A 203 -7.76 -6.94 -6.59
C CYS A 203 -6.63 -6.57 -7.56
N TYR A 204 -5.64 -5.85 -7.10
CA TYR A 204 -4.41 -5.68 -7.83
C TYR A 204 -3.24 -5.59 -6.88
N SER A 205 -2.10 -6.10 -7.31
CA SER A 205 -0.87 -6.04 -6.54
C SER A 205 0.05 -4.96 -7.09
N GLN A 206 0.83 -4.34 -6.20
CA GLN A 206 1.85 -3.36 -6.53
C GLN A 206 3.18 -3.75 -5.90
N LEU A 207 4.23 -3.90 -6.72
CA LEU A 207 5.61 -3.98 -6.26
C LEU A 207 6.30 -2.67 -6.60
N ARG A 208 6.84 -1.97 -5.60
CA ARG A 208 7.38 -0.62 -5.76
C ARG A 208 8.75 -0.47 -5.09
N LEU A 209 9.67 0.13 -5.82
CA LEU A 209 10.91 0.68 -5.30
C LEU A 209 10.76 2.21 -5.22
N SER A 210 11.01 2.79 -4.07
CA SER A 210 10.88 4.24 -3.85
C SER A 210 12.14 4.85 -3.26
N VAL A 211 12.37 6.10 -3.61
CA VAL A 211 13.40 6.96 -3.02
C VAL A 211 12.72 8.20 -2.48
N THR A 212 13.01 8.54 -1.23
CA THR A 212 12.38 9.65 -0.53
C THR A 212 13.43 10.48 0.20
N TYR A 213 13.12 11.76 0.39
CA TYR A 213 13.98 12.73 1.04
C TYR A 213 13.31 13.27 2.31
N ASP A 214 14.07 13.32 3.39
CA ASP A 214 13.62 13.79 4.69
C ASP A 214 13.67 15.30 4.80
N LEU A 215 12.55 15.89 5.16
CA LEU A 215 12.34 17.30 5.42
C LEU A 215 12.01 17.52 6.91
N TRP A 216 12.04 18.78 7.35
CA TRP A 216 11.71 19.18 8.70
C TRP A 216 12.53 18.44 9.76
N ALA A 217 13.85 18.72 9.73
CA ALA A 217 14.75 18.25 10.77
C ALA A 217 14.32 18.84 12.12
N LYS A 218 14.16 17.98 13.13
CA LYS A 218 14.01 18.46 14.50
C LYS A 218 15.37 18.90 15.04
N CYS A 219 15.42 20.06 15.69
CA CYS A 219 16.65 20.60 16.25
C CYS A 219 17.24 19.63 17.27
N LYS A 220 18.48 19.17 17.06
CA LYS A 220 19.17 18.22 17.94
C LYS A 220 19.64 18.84 19.25
N ILE A 221 19.66 20.17 19.38
CA ILE A 221 20.31 20.93 20.44
C ILE A 221 19.33 21.78 21.28
N CYS A 222 18.11 21.99 20.79
CA CYS A 222 17.14 22.81 21.51
C CYS A 222 16.55 22.02 22.70
N HIS A 223 17.15 22.15 23.87
CA HIS A 223 16.60 21.72 25.16
C HIS A 223 15.48 22.65 25.68
N ASN A 224 14.78 23.35 24.79
CA ASN A 224 13.74 24.30 25.16
C ASN A 224 12.34 23.77 24.90
N ASP A 225 12.09 22.49 25.13
CA ASP A 225 10.74 21.98 25.34
C ASP A 225 10.36 22.20 26.82
N ARG A 226 10.22 23.45 27.18
CA ARG A 226 9.34 23.86 28.26
C ARG A 226 8.05 24.30 27.62
N ASP A 227 7.07 23.41 27.72
CA ASP A 227 5.62 23.53 27.97
C ASP A 227 4.89 22.35 27.37
#